data_7eddc493aca717d5d6d268ac46d4c01e
#
_entry.id   7eddc493aca717d5d6d268ac46d4c01e
#
_cell.length_a   1.000
_cell.length_b   1.000
_cell.length_c   1.000
_cell.angle_alpha   90.00
_cell.angle_beta   90.00
_cell.angle_gamma   90.00
#
_symmetry.space_group_name_H-M   'P 1'
#
loop_
_entity.id
_entity.type
_entity.pdbx_description
1 polymer ?
#
loop_
_entity_poly.entity_id
_entity_poly.type
_entity_poly.pdbx_seq_one_letter_code
_entity_poly.pdbx_strand_id
1 'polypeptide(L)'
;MLKAVIIDSSAVARGLLNTVLMDGSYDVVGQGHTGASAIALMVKHNPQIVCIARDVVDADEASIAELRKGWPKAMLFMVSSEFDAPTVQKAHAMGFIGFIVKPFNGGTVLKTIRSTIIATVKRQQKAQAEAAGGAEPQAGAAD
;
A
#
# COMPACT_ATOMS: atom_id res chain seq x y z
N MET A 1 -10.43 10.01 -7.85
CA MET A 1 -10.36 9.02 -6.75
C MET A 1 -9.14 8.13 -6.94
N LEU A 2 -8.46 7.81 -5.84
CA LEU A 2 -7.36 6.86 -5.90
C LEU A 2 -7.90 5.45 -6.13
N LYS A 3 -7.23 4.72 -7.00
CA LYS A 3 -7.57 3.33 -7.30
C LYS A 3 -6.95 2.40 -6.26
N ALA A 4 -7.71 1.42 -5.83
CA ALA A 4 -7.26 0.45 -4.84
C ALA A 4 -7.57 -0.97 -5.32
N VAL A 5 -6.72 -1.92 -4.93
CA VAL A 5 -6.99 -3.35 -5.07
C VAL A 5 -6.85 -4.02 -3.72
N ILE A 6 -7.57 -5.10 -3.52
CA ILE A 6 -7.61 -5.86 -2.27
C ILE A 6 -7.24 -7.30 -2.58
N ILE A 7 -6.20 -7.81 -1.90
CA ILE A 7 -5.72 -9.19 -2.08
C ILE A 7 -5.79 -9.89 -0.73
N ASP A 8 -6.69 -10.86 -0.61
CA ASP A 8 -6.91 -11.60 0.63
C ASP A 8 -7.50 -12.96 0.27
N SER A 9 -7.03 -14.02 0.89
CA SER A 9 -7.58 -15.35 0.67
C SER A 9 -9.01 -15.47 1.19
N SER A 10 -9.41 -14.64 2.14
CA SER A 10 -10.76 -14.63 2.71
C SER A 10 -11.72 -13.77 1.90
N ALA A 11 -12.74 -14.38 1.30
CA ALA A 11 -13.76 -13.63 0.57
C ALA A 11 -14.53 -12.66 1.48
N VAL A 12 -14.76 -13.08 2.72
CA VAL A 12 -15.44 -12.21 3.71
C VAL A 12 -14.62 -10.97 4.00
N ALA A 13 -13.32 -11.14 4.25
CA ALA A 13 -12.43 -10.00 4.51
C ALA A 13 -12.36 -9.08 3.30
N ARG A 14 -12.28 -9.62 2.08
CA ARG A 14 -12.29 -8.79 0.86
C ARG A 14 -13.55 -7.95 0.78
N GLY A 15 -14.71 -8.55 1.02
CA GLY A 15 -15.99 -7.83 0.96
C GLY A 15 -16.08 -6.73 2.00
N LEU A 16 -15.66 -7.00 3.23
CA LEU A 16 -15.70 -6.02 4.30
C LEU A 16 -14.78 -4.83 4.01
N LEU A 17 -13.55 -5.12 3.59
CA LEU A 17 -12.60 -4.05 3.29
C LEU A 17 -13.03 -3.26 2.05
N ASN A 18 -13.61 -3.92 1.07
CA ASN A 18 -14.18 -3.24 -0.10
C ASN A 18 -15.21 -2.21 0.31
N THR A 19 -16.14 -2.57 1.19
CA THR A 19 -17.16 -1.64 1.69
C THR A 19 -16.53 -0.45 2.40
N VAL A 20 -15.54 -0.72 3.26
CA VAL A 20 -14.85 0.35 4.00
C VAL A 20 -14.17 1.31 3.04
N LEU A 21 -13.44 0.80 2.06
CA LEU A 21 -12.73 1.66 1.10
C LEU A 21 -13.69 2.46 0.24
N MET A 22 -14.77 1.87 -0.22
CA MET A 22 -15.78 2.59 -0.99
C MET A 22 -16.43 3.69 -0.17
N ASP A 23 -16.70 3.44 1.10
CA ASP A 23 -17.23 4.48 2.02
C ASP A 23 -16.25 5.64 2.18
N GLY A 24 -14.96 5.38 2.07
CA GLY A 24 -13.91 6.39 2.12
C GLY A 24 -13.64 7.07 0.79
N SER A 25 -14.44 6.79 -0.23
CA SER A 25 -14.31 7.36 -1.57
C SER A 25 -13.06 6.91 -2.32
N TYR A 26 -12.59 5.70 -2.04
CA TYR A 26 -11.56 5.05 -2.85
C TYR A 26 -12.23 4.22 -3.93
N ASP A 27 -11.58 4.15 -5.09
CA ASP A 27 -12.09 3.39 -6.23
C ASP A 27 -11.49 1.98 -6.22
N VAL A 28 -12.23 1.01 -5.68
CA VAL A 28 -11.76 -0.39 -5.63
C VAL A 28 -11.96 -1.01 -7.01
N VAL A 29 -10.88 -1.11 -7.76
CA VAL A 29 -10.91 -1.56 -9.16
C VAL A 29 -10.76 -3.07 -9.31
N GLY A 30 -10.36 -3.78 -8.27
CA GLY A 30 -10.23 -5.22 -8.35
C GLY A 30 -9.96 -5.88 -7.01
N GLN A 31 -10.24 -7.17 -6.96
CA GLN A 31 -9.98 -8.02 -5.80
C GLN A 31 -9.36 -9.32 -6.27
N GLY A 32 -8.45 -9.85 -5.48
CA GLY A 32 -7.83 -11.13 -5.76
C GLY A 32 -7.54 -11.89 -4.48
N HIS A 33 -7.04 -13.11 -4.60
CA HIS A 33 -6.79 -13.97 -3.44
C HIS A 33 -5.38 -14.60 -3.43
N THR A 34 -4.55 -14.28 -4.41
CA THR A 34 -3.17 -14.81 -4.49
C THR A 34 -2.19 -13.73 -4.92
N GLY A 35 -0.89 -14.00 -4.71
CA GLY A 35 0.15 -13.10 -5.19
C GLY A 35 0.13 -12.95 -6.71
N ALA A 36 -0.14 -14.02 -7.44
CA ALA A 36 -0.24 -13.96 -8.90
C ALA A 36 -1.40 -13.07 -9.35
N SER A 37 -2.55 -13.13 -8.67
CA SER A 37 -3.68 -12.26 -9.00
C SER A 37 -3.37 -10.80 -8.67
N ALA A 38 -2.56 -10.55 -7.66
CA ALA A 38 -2.11 -9.19 -7.35
C ALA A 38 -1.32 -8.61 -8.52
N ILE A 39 -0.36 -9.35 -9.06
CA ILE A 39 0.41 -8.90 -10.22
C ILE A 39 -0.50 -8.60 -11.41
N ALA A 40 -1.44 -9.49 -11.70
CA ALA A 40 -2.38 -9.31 -12.82
C ALA A 40 -3.19 -8.03 -12.66
N LEU A 41 -3.64 -7.72 -11.45
CA LEU A 41 -4.40 -6.50 -11.18
C LEU A 41 -3.54 -5.24 -11.28
N MET A 42 -2.26 -5.33 -10.90
CA MET A 42 -1.33 -4.22 -11.08
C MET A 42 -1.14 -3.89 -12.56
N VAL A 43 -0.93 -4.92 -13.38
CA VAL A 43 -0.77 -4.74 -14.82
C VAL A 43 -2.03 -4.12 -15.44
N LYS A 44 -3.19 -4.60 -15.04
CA LYS A 44 -4.46 -4.17 -15.64
C LYS A 44 -4.86 -2.75 -15.22
N HIS A 45 -4.68 -2.41 -13.95
CA HIS A 45 -5.29 -1.21 -13.38
C HIS A 45 -4.28 -0.16 -12.93
N ASN A 46 -3.05 -0.54 -12.67
CA ASN A 46 -2.00 0.35 -12.14
C ASN A 46 -2.51 1.15 -10.91
N PRO A 47 -3.02 0.48 -9.88
CA PRO A 47 -3.61 1.16 -8.73
C PRO A 47 -2.56 1.84 -7.87
N GLN A 48 -2.97 2.88 -7.14
CA GLN A 48 -2.10 3.59 -6.22
C GLN A 48 -2.05 2.91 -4.84
N ILE A 49 -3.12 2.21 -4.46
CA ILE A 49 -3.25 1.58 -3.14
C ILE A 49 -3.40 0.08 -3.33
N VAL A 50 -2.59 -0.70 -2.61
CA VAL A 50 -2.65 -2.16 -2.66
C VAL A 50 -2.72 -2.69 -1.23
N CYS A 51 -3.85 -3.32 -0.89
CA CYS A 51 -4.05 -3.93 0.42
C CYS A 51 -3.86 -5.44 0.28
N ILE A 52 -2.86 -6.00 0.94
CA ILE A 52 -2.51 -7.42 0.81
C ILE A 52 -2.51 -8.07 2.20
N ALA A 53 -3.27 -9.15 2.34
CA ALA A 53 -3.33 -9.90 3.58
C ALA A 53 -1.99 -10.60 3.85
N ARG A 54 -1.62 -10.69 5.12
CA ARG A 54 -0.36 -11.30 5.54
C ARG A 54 -0.20 -12.73 5.06
N ASP A 55 -1.27 -13.53 5.09
CA ASP A 55 -1.20 -14.92 4.65
C ASP A 55 -0.88 -15.04 3.15
N VAL A 56 -1.36 -14.11 2.35
CA VAL A 56 -1.01 -14.07 0.92
C VAL A 56 0.47 -13.73 0.75
N VAL A 57 0.98 -12.78 1.52
CA VAL A 57 2.40 -12.41 1.49
C VAL A 57 3.26 -13.60 1.90
N ASP A 58 2.91 -14.26 3.00
CA ASP A 58 3.70 -15.40 3.50
C ASP A 58 3.68 -16.57 2.53
N ALA A 59 2.59 -16.76 1.81
CA ALA A 59 2.47 -17.86 0.85
C ALA A 59 3.26 -17.63 -0.44
N ASP A 60 3.53 -16.37 -0.80
CA ASP A 60 4.17 -16.06 -2.09
C ASP A 60 4.95 -14.74 -2.01
N GLU A 61 6.03 -14.75 -1.25
CA GLU A 61 6.87 -13.55 -1.11
C GLU A 61 7.52 -13.12 -2.42
N ALA A 62 7.77 -14.08 -3.31
CA ALA A 62 8.39 -13.78 -4.60
C ALA A 62 7.50 -12.88 -5.46
N SER A 63 6.21 -13.15 -5.52
CA SER A 63 5.27 -12.29 -6.26
C SER A 63 5.18 -10.89 -5.64
N ILE A 64 5.24 -10.81 -4.31
CA ILE A 64 5.17 -9.51 -3.65
C ILE A 64 6.44 -8.70 -3.94
N ALA A 65 7.60 -9.35 -3.93
CA ALA A 65 8.86 -8.68 -4.31
C ALA A 65 8.82 -8.19 -5.75
N GLU A 66 8.26 -9.00 -6.65
CA GLU A 66 8.08 -8.62 -8.06
C GLU A 66 7.14 -7.42 -8.18
N LEU A 67 6.06 -7.41 -7.44
CA LEU A 67 5.12 -6.30 -7.41
C LEU A 67 5.81 -5.01 -6.96
N ARG A 68 6.56 -5.09 -5.87
CA ARG A 68 7.29 -3.91 -5.35
C ARG A 68 8.30 -3.39 -6.38
N LYS A 69 9.00 -4.29 -7.05
CA LYS A 69 10.00 -3.94 -8.07
C LYS A 69 9.34 -3.28 -9.29
N GLY A 70 8.21 -3.83 -9.74
CA GLY A 70 7.50 -3.33 -10.92
C GLY A 70 6.73 -2.03 -10.68
N TRP A 71 6.27 -1.81 -9.45
CA TRP A 71 5.45 -0.65 -9.10
C TRP A 71 5.99 0.02 -7.83
N PRO A 72 7.15 0.67 -7.92
CA PRO A 72 7.82 1.21 -6.73
C PRO A 72 7.06 2.34 -6.05
N LYS A 73 6.13 2.97 -6.73
CA LYS A 73 5.34 4.07 -6.16
C LYS A 73 4.00 3.62 -5.59
N ALA A 74 3.60 2.37 -5.79
CA ALA A 74 2.37 1.86 -5.22
C ALA A 74 2.48 1.83 -3.69
N MET A 75 1.40 2.22 -3.03
CA MET A 75 1.35 2.26 -1.57
C MET A 75 0.82 0.92 -1.08
N LEU A 76 1.68 0.12 -0.44
CA LEU A 76 1.36 -1.22 0.02
C LEU A 76 0.94 -1.19 1.48
N PHE A 77 -0.22 -1.77 1.77
CA PHE A 77 -0.74 -1.92 3.12
C PHE A 77 -0.87 -3.42 3.43
N MET A 78 -0.32 -3.84 4.55
CA MET A 78 -0.48 -5.23 5.01
C MET A 78 -1.70 -5.34 5.90
N VAL A 79 -2.51 -6.37 5.66
CA VAL A 79 -3.72 -6.63 6.44
C VAL A 79 -3.48 -7.90 7.27
N SER A 80 -3.66 -7.82 8.60
CA SER A 80 -3.47 -8.97 9.48
C SER A 80 -4.24 -8.77 10.77
N SER A 81 -4.53 -9.87 11.46
CA SER A 81 -5.12 -9.81 12.82
C SER A 81 -4.06 -9.55 13.89
N GLU A 82 -2.78 -9.76 13.58
CA GLU A 82 -1.68 -9.58 14.51
C GLU A 82 -0.49 -8.94 13.84
N PHE A 83 0.17 -8.03 14.55
CA PHE A 83 1.41 -7.40 14.10
C PHE A 83 2.40 -7.36 15.25
N ASP A 84 3.36 -8.28 15.26
CA ASP A 84 4.50 -8.22 16.18
C ASP A 84 5.66 -7.45 15.52
N ALA A 85 6.67 -7.11 16.32
CA ALA A 85 7.80 -6.33 15.82
C ALA A 85 8.54 -7.00 14.65
N PRO A 86 8.84 -8.32 14.70
CA PRO A 86 9.48 -8.95 13.53
C PRO A 86 8.66 -8.89 12.27
N THR A 87 7.32 -9.06 12.37
CA THR A 87 6.43 -8.98 11.21
C THR A 87 6.45 -7.58 10.61
N VAL A 88 6.38 -6.56 11.45
CA VAL A 88 6.40 -5.17 10.99
C VAL A 88 7.73 -4.84 10.32
N GLN A 89 8.85 -5.26 10.90
CA GLN A 89 10.17 -5.04 10.33
C GLN A 89 10.30 -5.71 8.96
N LYS A 90 9.87 -6.96 8.86
CA LYS A 90 9.91 -7.70 7.60
C LYS A 90 9.03 -7.02 6.54
N ALA A 91 7.83 -6.61 6.92
CA ALA A 91 6.91 -5.95 6.01
C ALA A 91 7.49 -4.62 5.50
N HIS A 92 8.10 -3.83 6.38
CA HIS A 92 8.77 -2.60 5.95
C HIS A 92 9.90 -2.90 4.94
N ALA A 93 10.67 -3.94 5.20
CA ALA A 93 11.75 -4.35 4.29
C ALA A 93 11.20 -4.75 2.92
N MET A 94 9.99 -5.28 2.86
CA MET A 94 9.31 -5.65 1.62
C MET A 94 8.60 -4.48 0.94
N GLY A 95 8.58 -3.30 1.56
CA GLY A 95 7.99 -2.11 0.98
C GLY A 95 6.59 -1.74 1.47
N PHE A 96 6.07 -2.44 2.47
CA PHE A 96 4.79 -2.07 3.07
C PHE A 96 4.96 -0.80 3.90
N ILE A 97 4.03 0.14 3.75
CA ILE A 97 4.11 1.45 4.41
C ILE A 97 2.99 1.68 5.41
N GLY A 98 2.01 0.80 5.46
CA GLY A 98 0.92 0.91 6.42
C GLY A 98 0.37 -0.46 6.79
N PHE A 99 -0.37 -0.50 7.89
CA PHE A 99 -0.86 -1.75 8.48
C PHE A 99 -2.33 -1.60 8.84
N ILE A 100 -3.14 -2.56 8.42
CA ILE A 100 -4.58 -2.58 8.67
C ILE A 100 -4.89 -3.80 9.51
N VAL A 101 -5.53 -3.60 10.66
CA VAL A 101 -5.78 -4.66 11.65
C VAL A 101 -7.17 -5.26 11.45
N LYS A 102 -7.26 -6.59 11.52
CA LYS A 102 -8.52 -7.32 11.56
C LYS A 102 -8.89 -7.62 13.01
N PRO A 103 -10.16 -7.55 13.39
CA PRO A 103 -11.32 -7.23 12.58
C PRO A 103 -11.35 -5.74 12.24
N PHE A 104 -11.90 -5.40 11.07
CA PHE A 104 -11.88 -4.04 10.57
C PHE A 104 -12.79 -3.12 11.38
N ASN A 105 -12.24 -1.97 11.77
CA ASN A 105 -13.01 -0.80 12.20
C ASN A 105 -12.90 0.22 11.07
N GLY A 106 -14.02 0.54 10.43
CA GLY A 106 -14.01 1.37 9.23
C GLY A 106 -13.35 2.73 9.44
N GLY A 107 -13.67 3.39 10.55
CA GLY A 107 -13.07 4.69 10.87
C GLY A 107 -11.57 4.61 11.05
N THR A 108 -11.10 3.58 11.76
CA THR A 108 -9.66 3.37 11.99
C THR A 108 -8.94 3.04 10.69
N VAL A 109 -9.52 2.17 9.85
CA VAL A 109 -8.93 1.81 8.56
C VAL A 109 -8.77 3.05 7.69
N LEU A 110 -9.81 3.85 7.55
CA LEU A 110 -9.78 5.04 6.70
C LEU A 110 -8.80 6.08 7.24
N LYS A 111 -8.73 6.24 8.56
CA LYS A 111 -7.76 7.14 9.19
C LYS A 111 -6.33 6.69 8.91
N THR A 112 -6.06 5.40 9.05
CA THR A 112 -4.74 4.83 8.80
C THR A 112 -4.31 5.06 7.34
N ILE A 113 -5.20 4.76 6.40
CA ILE A 113 -4.90 4.91 4.98
C ILE A 113 -4.64 6.39 4.67
N ARG A 114 -5.50 7.28 5.11
CA ARG A 114 -5.36 8.71 4.86
C ARG A 114 -4.07 9.26 5.44
N SER A 115 -3.77 8.94 6.70
CA SER A 115 -2.54 9.40 7.36
C SER A 115 -1.30 8.90 6.64
N THR A 116 -1.31 7.65 6.19
CA THR A 116 -0.18 7.05 5.48
C THR A 116 0.01 7.70 4.11
N ILE A 117 -1.07 7.96 3.39
CA ILE A 117 -1.00 8.65 2.09
C ILE A 117 -0.41 10.04 2.26
N ILE A 118 -0.90 10.81 3.23
CA ILE A 118 -0.41 12.16 3.48
C ILE A 118 1.08 12.14 3.82
N ALA A 119 1.52 11.24 4.70
CA ALA A 119 2.92 11.12 5.07
C ALA A 119 3.79 10.73 3.86
N THR A 120 3.29 9.85 3.01
CA THR A 120 4.01 9.40 1.81
C THR A 120 4.18 10.55 0.82
N VAL A 121 3.12 11.30 0.57
CA VAL A 121 3.16 12.46 -0.34
C VAL A 121 4.13 13.51 0.18
N LYS A 122 4.10 13.79 1.48
CA LYS A 122 5.03 14.75 2.09
C LYS A 122 6.48 14.32 1.94
N ARG A 123 6.77 13.04 2.14
CA ARG A 123 8.13 12.52 1.96
C ARG A 123 8.59 12.64 0.52
N GLN A 124 7.72 12.35 -0.45
CA GLN A 124 8.03 12.47 -1.86
C GLN A 124 8.30 13.92 -2.25
N GLN A 125 7.49 14.86 -1.75
CA GLN A 125 7.69 16.28 -2.00
C GLN A 125 9.00 16.77 -1.42
N LYS A 126 9.32 16.35 -0.19
CA LYS A 126 10.56 16.71 0.46
C LYS A 126 11.78 16.16 -0.30
N ALA A 127 11.70 14.90 -0.72
CA ALA A 127 12.78 14.27 -1.48
C ALA A 127 13.01 14.98 -2.80
N GLN A 128 11.94 15.36 -3.51
CA GLN A 128 12.04 16.10 -4.76
C GLN A 128 12.65 17.49 -4.54
N ALA A 129 12.24 18.18 -3.49
CA ALA A 129 12.79 19.50 -3.16
C ALA A 129 14.28 19.40 -2.82
N GLU A 130 14.67 18.39 -2.03
CA GLU A 130 16.08 18.18 -1.67
C GLU A 130 16.90 17.82 -2.91
N ALA A 131 16.37 16.95 -3.78
CA ALA A 131 17.06 16.58 -5.01
C ALA A 131 17.23 17.78 -5.95
N ALA A 132 16.20 18.60 -6.08
CA ALA A 132 16.27 19.81 -6.91
C ALA A 132 17.27 20.83 -6.34
N GLY A 133 17.25 21.01 -5.01
CA GLY A 133 18.22 21.90 -4.36
C GLY A 133 19.64 21.39 -4.48
N GLY A 134 19.84 20.09 -4.34
CA GLY A 134 21.15 19.46 -4.51
C GLY A 134 21.66 19.51 -5.93
N ALA A 135 20.76 19.52 -6.91
CA ALA A 135 21.14 19.59 -8.30
C ALA A 135 21.54 21.01 -8.74
N GLU A 136 21.17 22.03 -7.99
CA GLU A 136 21.49 23.42 -8.28
C GLU A 136 22.63 23.86 -7.37
N PRO A 137 23.81 23.81 -7.88
CA PRO A 137 24.95 24.15 -7.05
C PRO A 137 24.94 25.61 -6.71
N GLN A 138 24.29 26.16 -6.63
CA GLN A 138 24.20 27.18 -6.16
C GLN A 138 23.35 27.83 -6.02
N ALA A 139 23.33 27.77 -6.28
CA ALA A 139 22.41 28.23 -6.27
C ALA A 139 21.45 28.06 -5.58
N GLY A 140 21.59 27.94 -5.39
CA GLY A 140 20.92 27.73 -4.99
C GLY A 140 20.09 27.84 -4.58
N ALA A 141 20.05 27.98 -4.75
CA ALA A 141 19.41 27.88 -4.53
C ALA A 141 18.56 27.57 -4.05
N ALA A 142 18.48 27.71 -3.99
CA ALA A 142 17.87 27.40 -3.64
C ALA A 142 17.11 27.02 -3.11
N ASP A 143 17.16 27.01 -2.85
CA ASP A 143 16.56 26.74 -2.58
C ASP A 143 15.91 26.72 -2.08
#